data_e1e47750aa1a93132ef7c7ad648ab2e2
#
_entry.id   e1e47750aa1a93132ef7c7ad648ab2e2
#
_cell.length_a   1.000
_cell.length_b   1.000
_cell.length_c   1.000
_cell.angle_alpha   90.00
_cell.angle_beta   90.00
_cell.angle_gamma   90.00
#
_symmetry.space_group_name_H-M   'P 1'
#
loop_
_entity.id
_entity.type
_entity.pdbx_description
1 polymer ?
#
loop_
_entity_poly.entity_id
_entity_poly.type
_entity_poly.pdbx_seq_one_letter_code
_entity_poly.pdbx_strand_id
1 'polypeptide(L)' 'MQFQILSVDFDVDCNIYDPSIECPKSEELAENYIGEIWEADDEDDLIEEITNDAGYCIYSLDYRIILK' A
#
# COMPACT_ATOMS: atom_id res chain seq x y z
N MET A 1 2.14 8.64 15.69
CA MET A 1 2.59 9.48 14.57
C MET A 1 1.64 9.26 13.40
N GLN A 2 1.23 10.32 12.75
CA GLN A 2 0.31 10.22 11.62
C GLN A 2 1.06 10.38 10.30
N PHE A 3 0.75 9.51 9.35
CA PHE A 3 1.37 9.51 8.03
C PHE A 3 0.28 9.66 6.96
N GLN A 4 0.54 10.53 5.99
CA GLN A 4 -0.33 10.64 4.82
C GLN A 4 0.33 9.93 3.65
N ILE A 5 -0.38 9.01 3.03
CA ILE A 5 0.14 8.24 1.91
C ILE A 5 0.11 9.11 0.65
N LEU A 6 1.27 9.34 0.05
CA LEU A 6 1.39 10.10 -1.18
C LEU A 6 1.43 9.18 -2.39
N SER A 7 2.11 8.04 -2.27
CA SER A 7 2.19 7.05 -3.33
C SER A 7 2.55 5.70 -2.71
N VAL A 8 2.04 4.63 -3.27
CA VAL A 8 2.40 3.29 -2.84
C VAL A 8 2.38 2.35 -4.03
N ASP A 9 3.41 1.51 -4.13
CA ASP A 9 3.50 0.46 -5.13
C ASP A 9 3.48 -0.89 -4.42
N PHE A 10 2.55 -1.75 -4.80
CA PHE A 10 2.45 -3.09 -4.25
C PHE A 10 3.16 -4.09 -5.14
N ASP A 11 3.78 -5.10 -4.53
CA ASP A 11 4.34 -6.22 -5.25
C ASP A 11 3.23 -7.23 -5.53
N VAL A 12 2.59 -7.03 -6.66
CA VAL A 12 1.50 -7.92 -7.12
C VAL A 12 2.08 -8.85 -8.17
N ASP A 13 2.38 -10.08 -7.76
CA ASP A 13 2.93 -11.08 -8.67
C ASP A 13 1.80 -11.97 -9.20
N CYS A 14 1.40 -11.71 -10.44
CA CYS A 14 0.36 -12.48 -11.10
C CYS A 14 0.95 -13.31 -12.24
N ASN A 15 1.62 -14.40 -11.90
CA ASN A 15 2.16 -15.37 -12.84
C ASN A 15 1.10 -16.42 -13.24
N ILE A 16 -0.15 -16.01 -13.29
CA ILE A 16 -1.24 -16.93 -13.59
C ILE A 16 -1.67 -16.71 -15.04
N TYR A 17 -1.53 -17.74 -15.86
CA TYR A 17 -1.94 -17.72 -17.27
C TYR A 17 -3.41 -18.06 -17.45
N ASP A 18 -4.21 -17.96 -16.42
CA ASP A 18 -5.63 -18.27 -16.48
C ASP A 18 -6.42 -16.99 -16.72
N PRO A 19 -7.07 -16.83 -17.89
CA PRO A 19 -7.82 -15.61 -18.17
C PRO A 19 -9.08 -15.46 -17.32
N SER A 20 -9.47 -16.48 -16.57
CA SER A 20 -10.62 -16.39 -15.66
C SER A 20 -10.26 -15.78 -14.31
N ILE A 21 -8.96 -15.64 -14.01
CA ILE A 21 -8.51 -15.05 -12.77
C ILE A 21 -8.09 -13.61 -13.02
N GLU A 22 -8.82 -12.66 -12.40
CA GLU A 22 -8.46 -11.26 -12.47
C GLU A 22 -7.46 -10.94 -11.36
N CYS A 23 -6.30 -10.40 -11.76
CA CYS A 23 -5.32 -9.89 -10.82
C CYS A 23 -5.52 -8.41 -10.63
N PRO A 24 -5.59 -7.92 -9.37
CA PRO A 24 -5.64 -6.49 -9.14
C PRO A 24 -4.32 -5.86 -9.60
N LYS A 25 -4.42 -4.71 -10.25
CA LYS A 25 -3.24 -3.96 -10.63
C LYS A 25 -2.74 -3.18 -9.42
N SER A 26 -1.42 -3.05 -9.29
CA SER A 26 -0.83 -2.28 -8.21
C SER A 26 -1.40 -0.86 -8.14
N GLU A 27 -1.63 -0.24 -9.29
CA GLU A 27 -2.19 1.11 -9.38
C GLU A 27 -3.61 1.19 -8.79
N GLU A 28 -4.44 0.19 -9.06
CA GLU A 28 -5.80 0.15 -8.53
C GLU A 28 -5.80 -0.04 -7.01
N LEU A 29 -4.91 -0.88 -6.49
CA LEU A 29 -4.76 -1.05 -5.06
C LEU A 29 -4.25 0.23 -4.40
N ALA A 30 -3.27 0.88 -5.04
CA ALA A 30 -2.68 2.10 -4.53
C ALA A 30 -3.69 3.23 -4.40
N GLU A 31 -4.61 3.37 -5.34
CA GLU A 31 -5.63 4.42 -5.31
C GLU A 31 -6.48 4.39 -4.05
N ASN A 32 -6.68 3.21 -3.47
CA ASN A 32 -7.43 3.06 -2.23
C ASN A 32 -6.70 3.64 -1.01
N TYR A 33 -5.40 3.80 -1.11
CA TYR A 33 -4.56 4.24 0.01
C TYR A 33 -4.00 5.64 -0.17
N ILE A 34 -3.86 6.10 -1.42
CA ILE A 34 -3.34 7.44 -1.70
C ILE A 34 -4.26 8.50 -1.11
N GLY A 35 -3.68 9.40 -0.33
CA GLY A 35 -4.43 10.44 0.38
C GLY A 35 -4.95 10.03 1.74
N GLU A 36 -4.90 8.74 2.06
CA GLU A 36 -5.33 8.23 3.37
C GLU A 36 -4.31 8.62 4.46
N ILE A 37 -4.83 8.83 5.66
CA ILE A 37 -3.99 9.11 6.83
C ILE A 37 -3.97 7.87 7.70
N TRP A 38 -2.78 7.38 8.00
CA TRP A 38 -2.57 6.21 8.83
C TRP A 38 -1.81 6.59 10.09
N GLU A 39 -2.16 5.97 11.20
CA GLU A 39 -1.44 6.15 12.44
C GLU A 39 -0.54 4.94 12.66
N ALA A 40 0.74 5.20 12.90
CA ALA A 40 1.75 4.17 13.14
C ALA A 40 2.87 4.77 13.99
N ASP A 41 3.69 3.92 14.60
CA ASP A 41 4.81 4.37 15.43
C ASP A 41 6.00 4.83 14.56
N ASP A 42 6.23 4.14 13.45
CA ASP A 42 7.31 4.45 12.52
C ASP A 42 6.97 3.94 11.11
N GLU A 43 7.92 4.11 10.18
CA GLU A 43 7.75 3.68 8.80
C GLU A 43 7.52 2.17 8.69
N ASP A 44 8.30 1.39 9.42
CA ASP A 44 8.19 -0.07 9.36
C ASP A 44 6.82 -0.53 9.86
N ASP A 45 6.32 0.09 10.92
CA ASP A 45 4.99 -0.19 11.44
C ASP A 45 3.91 0.19 10.44
N LEU A 46 4.07 1.35 9.79
CA LEU A 46 3.16 1.81 8.75
C LEU A 46 3.09 0.82 7.58
N ILE A 47 4.24 0.37 7.10
CA ILE A 47 4.33 -0.59 6.01
C ILE A 47 3.65 -1.91 6.40
N GLU A 48 3.89 -2.38 7.61
CA GLU A 48 3.27 -3.61 8.10
C GLU A 48 1.75 -3.48 8.17
N GLU A 49 1.25 -2.37 8.68
CA GLU A 49 -0.19 -2.11 8.76
C GLU A 49 -0.85 -2.14 7.39
N ILE A 50 -0.28 -1.44 6.42
CA ILE A 50 -0.81 -1.38 5.06
C ILE A 50 -0.71 -2.75 4.39
N THR A 51 0.42 -3.45 4.57
CA THR A 51 0.61 -4.79 4.02
C THR A 51 -0.45 -5.76 4.53
N ASN A 52 -0.75 -5.72 5.82
CA ASN A 52 -1.76 -6.57 6.44
C ASN A 52 -3.17 -6.24 5.91
N ASP A 53 -3.46 -4.97 5.72
CA ASP A 53 -4.77 -4.54 5.23
C ASP A 53 -4.97 -4.90 3.75
N ALA A 54 -3.95 -4.65 2.93
CA ALA A 54 -4.04 -4.91 1.49
C ALA A 54 -3.90 -6.39 1.14
N GLY A 55 -3.14 -7.15 1.94
CA GLY A 55 -2.83 -8.54 1.65
C GLY A 55 -1.69 -8.74 0.66
N TYR A 56 -0.97 -7.67 0.31
CA TYR A 56 0.16 -7.70 -0.61
C TYR A 56 1.34 -6.96 0.00
N CYS A 57 2.56 -7.38 -0.36
CA CYS A 57 3.77 -6.70 0.07
C CYS A 57 3.89 -5.35 -0.63
N ILE A 58 4.47 -4.38 0.08
CA ILE A 58 4.72 -3.07 -0.49
C ILE A 58 6.10 -3.09 -1.15
N TYR A 59 6.14 -2.70 -2.42
CA TYR A 59 7.39 -2.57 -3.17
C TYR A 59 8.04 -1.21 -2.91
N SER A 60 7.25 -0.15 -2.88
CA SER A 60 7.72 1.19 -2.61
C SER A 60 6.59 2.00 -1.97
N LEU A 61 6.96 2.94 -1.11
CA LEU A 61 5.99 3.76 -0.38
C LEU A 61 6.54 5.17 -0.22
N ASP A 62 5.77 6.15 -0.68
CA ASP A 62 6.01 7.56 -0.41
C ASP A 62 4.93 8.07 0.53
N TYR A 63 5.36 8.77 1.55
CA TYR A 63 4.46 9.32 2.56
C TYR A 63 5.02 10.62 3.11
N ARG A 64 4.19 11.34 3.83
CA ARG A 64 4.66 12.48 4.63
C ARG A 64 4.17 12.34 6.05
N ILE A 65 4.93 12.85 6.98
CA ILE A 65 4.57 12.87 8.39
C ILE A 65 3.71 14.10 8.64
N ILE A 66 2.55 13.89 9.26
CA ILE A 66 1.66 14.99 9.63
C ILE A 66 2.04 15.43 11.02
N LEU A 67 2.52 16.66 11.13
CA LEU A 67 2.87 17.28 12.39
C LEU A 67 1.71 18.16 12.84
N LYS A 68 1.33 17.97 14.06
CA LYS A 68 0.32 18.83 14.68
C LYS A 68 0.98 19.87 15.59
#